data_dfa7cce76e5266dc8a709aa7497ba2ce
#
_entry.id   dfa7cce76e5266dc8a709aa7497ba2ce
#
_cell.length_a   1.000
_cell.length_b   1.000
_cell.length_c   1.000
_cell.angle_alpha   90.00
_cell.angle_beta   90.00
_cell.angle_gamma   90.00
#
_symmetry.space_group_name_H-M   'P 1'
#
loop_
_entity.id
_entity.type
_entity.pdbx_description
1 polymer ?
#
loop_
_entity_poly.entity_id
_entity_poly.type
_entity_poly.pdbx_seq_one_letter_code
_entity_poly.pdbx_strand_id
1 'polypeptide(L)'
;MKKGKLYLKHNTLSEDIPLVLAMRAMGMTSDKEIAELIAGKDPFYLELLLPTLEEGAASNTFTQRAALDYIGPKVKGMGRRVGAARRPPYEEALDALANIIICHVPVNGSDFRAKCVYMAMMARRVLDAVSNDNKTDDLDYLGNKRLELAGQLIALLFEDLFKRFNSDLKLNVDKVLKKPNLAREFDAYNQLLCHGDLITQGLMRAISTGNWSLKRFKMDRAGVTHILSRLSYISALGMMTRISSQFEKTRKVSGPRALQPSQWGMLCPADTPEGELCGLVKNLALMTHITTNDEEEPIKRVAYALG
;
A
#
# COMPACT_ATOMS: atom_id res chain seq x y z
N MET A 1 -4.01 -15.15 11.09
CA MET A 1 -4.50 -15.80 12.32
C MET A 1 -3.34 -16.45 13.07
N LYS A 2 -3.25 -16.28 14.39
CA LYS A 2 -2.21 -16.91 15.22
C LYS A 2 -2.88 -17.64 16.39
N LYS A 3 -2.62 -18.94 16.55
CA LYS A 3 -3.23 -19.77 17.62
C LYS A 3 -4.75 -19.61 17.76
N GLY A 4 -5.47 -19.58 16.63
CA GLY A 4 -6.93 -19.40 16.62
C GLY A 4 -7.42 -17.96 16.78
N LYS A 5 -6.55 -16.97 16.94
CA LYS A 5 -6.90 -15.57 17.19
C LYS A 5 -6.58 -14.68 15.99
N LEU A 6 -7.39 -13.65 15.77
CA LEU A 6 -7.24 -12.70 14.68
C LEU A 6 -6.46 -11.45 15.14
N TYR A 7 -5.49 -11.06 14.33
CA TYR A 7 -4.65 -9.88 14.57
C TYR A 7 -4.58 -8.99 13.35
N LEU A 8 -4.53 -7.69 13.59
CA LEU A 8 -4.17 -6.69 12.59
C LEU A 8 -2.64 -6.59 12.51
N LYS A 9 -2.09 -6.97 11.37
CA LYS A 9 -0.66 -6.84 11.05
C LYS A 9 -0.45 -5.76 10.01
N HIS A 10 0.40 -4.78 10.32
CA HIS A 10 0.76 -3.73 9.39
C HIS A 10 2.21 -3.26 9.60
N ASN A 11 2.89 -2.84 8.53
CA ASN A 11 4.30 -2.42 8.60
C ASN A 11 4.53 -1.18 9.49
N THR A 12 3.51 -0.37 9.69
CA THR A 12 3.55 0.83 10.57
C THR A 12 3.48 0.46 12.05
N LEU A 13 3.07 -0.76 12.37
CA LEU A 13 2.97 -1.23 13.73
C LEU A 13 4.24 -2.00 14.13
N SER A 14 4.69 -1.84 15.35
CA SER A 14 5.83 -2.59 15.91
C SER A 14 5.45 -4.03 16.24
N GLU A 15 4.20 -4.23 16.62
CA GLU A 15 3.62 -5.51 17.02
C GLU A 15 2.25 -5.71 16.36
N ASP A 16 1.83 -6.97 16.27
CA ASP A 16 0.49 -7.32 15.80
C ASP A 16 -0.55 -6.92 16.87
N ILE A 17 -1.62 -6.25 16.46
CA ILE A 17 -2.67 -5.77 17.36
C ILE A 17 -3.87 -6.71 17.30
N PRO A 18 -4.44 -7.14 18.44
CA PRO A 18 -5.68 -7.91 18.46
C PRO A 18 -6.79 -7.19 17.66
N LEU A 19 -7.51 -7.93 16.81
CA LEU A 19 -8.51 -7.36 15.91
C LEU A 19 -9.58 -6.55 16.65
N VAL A 20 -10.05 -7.08 17.79
CA VAL A 20 -11.08 -6.41 18.62
C VAL A 20 -10.61 -5.04 19.09
N LEU A 21 -9.35 -4.94 19.53
CA LEU A 21 -8.77 -3.65 19.95
C LEU A 21 -8.67 -2.65 18.81
N ALA A 22 -8.31 -3.12 17.63
CA ALA A 22 -8.29 -2.26 16.44
C ALA A 22 -9.68 -1.75 16.08
N MET A 23 -10.72 -2.58 16.18
CA MET A 23 -12.10 -2.18 15.93
C MET A 23 -12.64 -1.25 17.02
N ARG A 24 -12.31 -1.49 18.30
CA ARG A 24 -12.65 -0.58 19.41
C ARG A 24 -11.99 0.79 19.24
N ALA A 25 -10.72 0.83 18.82
CA ALA A 25 -10.01 2.08 18.52
C ALA A 25 -10.67 2.89 17.40
N MET A 26 -11.32 2.21 16.45
CA MET A 26 -12.11 2.81 15.38
C MET A 26 -13.55 3.16 15.80
N GLY A 27 -13.91 3.00 17.08
CA GLY A 27 -15.21 3.43 17.62
C GLY A 27 -16.24 2.32 17.82
N MET A 28 -15.96 1.06 17.41
CA MET A 28 -16.84 -0.07 17.70
C MET A 28 -16.53 -0.65 19.09
N THR A 29 -17.20 -0.13 20.10
CA THR A 29 -16.93 -0.52 21.50
C THR A 29 -17.64 -1.79 21.93
N SER A 30 -18.76 -2.15 21.28
CA SER A 30 -19.57 -3.31 21.62
C SER A 30 -19.02 -4.59 20.98
N ASP A 31 -18.67 -5.57 21.81
CA ASP A 31 -18.22 -6.89 21.34
C ASP A 31 -19.32 -7.64 20.59
N LYS A 32 -20.59 -7.41 20.96
CA LYS A 32 -21.74 -7.97 20.25
C LYS A 32 -21.83 -7.42 18.83
N GLU A 33 -21.66 -6.12 18.66
CA GLU A 33 -21.68 -5.48 17.32
C GLU A 33 -20.51 -5.97 16.47
N ILE A 34 -19.31 -6.12 17.05
CA ILE A 34 -18.15 -6.70 16.35
C ILE A 34 -18.43 -8.14 15.93
N ALA A 35 -18.98 -8.95 16.81
CA ALA A 35 -19.31 -10.33 16.52
C ALA A 35 -20.38 -10.47 15.42
N GLU A 36 -21.45 -9.67 15.51
CA GLU A 36 -22.51 -9.64 14.50
C GLU A 36 -22.00 -9.17 13.13
N LEU A 37 -21.08 -8.22 13.12
CA LEU A 37 -20.49 -7.70 11.88
C LEU A 37 -19.57 -8.72 11.17
N ILE A 38 -18.81 -9.53 11.94
CA ILE A 38 -17.87 -10.52 11.41
C ILE A 38 -18.58 -11.84 11.12
N ALA A 39 -19.27 -12.38 12.09
CA ALA A 39 -19.89 -13.72 12.06
C ALA A 39 -21.33 -13.70 11.56
N GLY A 40 -22.01 -12.54 11.65
CA GLY A 40 -23.45 -12.47 11.42
C GLY A 40 -24.22 -13.23 12.50
N LYS A 41 -25.17 -14.04 12.08
CA LYS A 41 -25.98 -14.90 12.96
C LYS A 41 -25.56 -16.37 12.93
N ASP A 42 -24.46 -16.69 12.25
CA ASP A 42 -24.00 -18.06 12.06
C ASP A 42 -23.20 -18.53 13.30
N PRO A 43 -23.71 -19.56 14.03
CA PRO A 43 -23.06 -20.04 15.24
C PRO A 43 -21.65 -20.61 15.00
N PHE A 44 -21.39 -21.16 13.82
CA PHE A 44 -20.08 -21.70 13.45
C PHE A 44 -18.98 -20.62 13.46
N TYR A 45 -19.26 -19.47 12.87
CA TYR A 45 -18.28 -18.36 12.85
C TYR A 45 -18.17 -17.66 14.20
N LEU A 46 -19.26 -17.66 14.99
CA LEU A 46 -19.20 -17.15 16.35
C LEU A 46 -18.25 -17.98 17.22
N GLU A 47 -18.31 -19.31 17.11
CA GLU A 47 -17.39 -20.21 17.81
C GLU A 47 -15.93 -19.98 17.42
N LEU A 48 -15.66 -19.84 16.12
CA LEU A 48 -14.30 -19.53 15.62
C LEU A 48 -13.79 -18.14 16.07
N LEU A 49 -14.69 -17.21 16.36
CA LEU A 49 -14.35 -15.85 16.78
C LEU A 49 -14.13 -15.74 18.31
N LEU A 50 -14.67 -16.66 19.11
CA LEU A 50 -14.60 -16.64 20.56
C LEU A 50 -13.19 -16.38 21.10
N PRO A 51 -12.12 -17.07 20.68
CA PRO A 51 -10.77 -16.84 21.21
C PRO A 51 -10.27 -15.41 20.96
N THR A 52 -10.75 -14.77 19.89
CA THR A 52 -10.39 -13.37 19.55
C THR A 52 -11.14 -12.38 20.46
N LEU A 53 -12.39 -12.66 20.78
CA LEU A 53 -13.19 -11.85 21.70
C LEU A 53 -12.66 -11.96 23.15
N GLU A 54 -12.32 -13.17 23.59
CA GLU A 54 -11.70 -13.42 24.92
C GLU A 54 -10.39 -12.64 25.10
N GLU A 55 -9.54 -12.59 24.06
CA GLU A 55 -8.31 -11.80 24.10
C GLU A 55 -8.60 -10.30 24.18
N GLY A 56 -9.62 -9.83 23.45
CA GLY A 56 -10.10 -8.45 23.54
C GLY A 56 -10.60 -8.10 24.94
N ALA A 57 -11.31 -9.01 25.61
CA ALA A 57 -11.77 -8.85 26.99
C ALA A 57 -10.61 -8.88 28.00
N ALA A 58 -9.65 -9.79 27.83
CA ALA A 58 -8.47 -9.91 28.69
C ALA A 58 -7.57 -8.66 28.68
N SER A 59 -7.64 -7.85 27.64
CA SER A 59 -6.86 -6.60 27.53
C SER A 59 -7.38 -5.45 28.40
N ASN A 60 -8.57 -5.57 29.01
CA ASN A 60 -9.26 -4.55 29.83
C ASN A 60 -9.41 -3.16 29.14
N THR A 61 -9.39 -3.13 27.81
CA THR A 61 -9.52 -1.90 27.01
C THR A 61 -10.90 -1.83 26.37
N PHE A 62 -11.91 -1.34 27.12
CA PHE A 62 -13.31 -1.33 26.66
C PHE A 62 -13.74 -0.04 25.97
N THR A 63 -12.97 1.04 26.13
CA THR A 63 -13.29 2.35 25.55
C THR A 63 -12.42 2.62 24.32
N GLN A 64 -12.94 3.43 23.40
CA GLN A 64 -12.19 3.88 22.22
C GLN A 64 -10.85 4.53 22.63
N ARG A 65 -10.88 5.38 23.65
CA ARG A 65 -9.70 6.08 24.13
C ARG A 65 -8.64 5.13 24.68
N ALA A 66 -9.05 4.16 25.52
CA ALA A 66 -8.12 3.16 26.05
C ALA A 66 -7.51 2.30 24.95
N ALA A 67 -8.28 1.96 23.92
CA ALA A 67 -7.77 1.23 22.76
C ALA A 67 -6.77 2.06 21.93
N LEU A 68 -7.01 3.34 21.72
CA LEU A 68 -6.07 4.26 21.07
C LEU A 68 -4.79 4.43 21.88
N ASP A 69 -4.88 4.58 23.20
CA ASP A 69 -3.73 4.68 24.10
C ASP A 69 -2.91 3.38 24.13
N TYR A 70 -3.55 2.23 23.94
CA TYR A 70 -2.86 0.93 23.79
C TYR A 70 -2.11 0.83 22.45
N ILE A 71 -2.69 1.33 21.36
CA ILE A 71 -2.10 1.27 20.00
C ILE A 71 -1.00 2.31 19.82
N GLY A 72 -1.13 3.51 20.42
CA GLY A 72 -0.24 4.64 20.21
C GLY A 72 1.25 4.32 20.35
N PRO A 73 1.70 3.71 21.46
CA PRO A 73 3.11 3.34 21.64
C PRO A 73 3.63 2.34 20.61
N LYS A 74 2.73 1.57 19.97
CA LYS A 74 3.05 0.53 18.99
C LYS A 74 3.11 1.06 17.56
N VAL A 75 2.70 2.30 17.33
CA VAL A 75 2.84 2.95 16.02
C VAL A 75 4.30 3.38 15.85
N LYS A 76 4.97 2.84 14.83
CA LYS A 76 6.31 3.28 14.45
C LYS A 76 6.21 4.72 13.97
N GLY A 77 6.84 5.65 14.70
CA GLY A 77 6.81 7.07 14.36
C GLY A 77 7.18 7.30 12.89
N MET A 78 6.28 7.88 12.13
CA MET A 78 6.57 8.30 10.77
C MET A 78 7.54 9.47 10.84
N GLY A 79 8.74 9.26 10.32
CA GLY A 79 9.82 10.21 10.11
C GLY A 79 9.65 11.55 10.82
N ARG A 80 10.09 11.62 12.08
CA ARG A 80 10.00 12.83 12.90
C ARG A 80 10.66 13.97 12.13
N ARG A 81 9.89 15.00 11.78
CA ARG A 81 10.48 16.28 11.41
C ARG A 81 11.29 16.73 12.61
N VAL A 82 12.59 16.95 12.40
CA VAL A 82 13.48 17.48 13.43
C VAL A 82 12.86 18.80 13.90
N GLY A 83 12.51 18.90 15.20
CA GLY A 83 11.92 20.10 15.81
C GLY A 83 10.38 20.13 15.93
N ALA A 84 9.64 19.11 15.51
CA ALA A 84 8.21 19.05 15.75
C ALA A 84 7.91 18.52 17.17
N ALA A 85 7.00 19.20 17.88
CA ALA A 85 6.51 18.75 19.19
C ALA A 85 5.92 17.32 19.07
N ARG A 86 6.20 16.48 20.06
CA ARG A 86 5.70 15.10 20.11
C ARG A 86 4.18 15.13 20.28
N ARG A 87 3.46 14.60 19.29
CA ARG A 87 2.00 14.43 19.42
C ARG A 87 1.70 13.39 20.48
N PRO A 88 0.55 13.49 21.17
CA PRO A 88 0.10 12.46 22.09
C PRO A 88 -0.03 11.10 21.39
N PRO A 89 0.32 9.98 22.04
CA PRO A 89 0.29 8.66 21.41
C PRO A 89 -1.07 8.29 20.78
N TYR A 90 -2.17 8.73 21.39
CA TYR A 90 -3.51 8.45 20.85
C TYR A 90 -3.80 9.18 19.54
N GLU A 91 -3.24 10.38 19.33
CA GLU A 91 -3.39 11.11 18.07
C GLU A 91 -2.57 10.44 16.95
N GLU A 92 -1.38 9.93 17.29
CA GLU A 92 -0.57 9.16 16.34
C GLU A 92 -1.28 7.86 15.93
N ALA A 93 -1.96 7.19 16.88
CA ALA A 93 -2.77 6.01 16.59
C ALA A 93 -3.98 6.35 15.70
N LEU A 94 -4.68 7.43 16.01
CA LEU A 94 -5.84 7.88 15.25
C LEU A 94 -5.45 8.24 13.81
N ASP A 95 -4.35 8.98 13.64
CA ASP A 95 -3.83 9.35 12.31
C ASP A 95 -3.39 8.10 11.51
N ALA A 96 -2.74 7.14 12.17
CA ALA A 96 -2.36 5.89 11.53
C ALA A 96 -3.57 5.05 11.08
N LEU A 97 -4.61 4.97 11.90
CA LEU A 97 -5.87 4.29 11.56
C LEU A 97 -6.64 5.02 10.46
N ALA A 98 -6.64 6.36 10.47
CA ALA A 98 -7.35 7.15 9.49
C ALA A 98 -6.68 7.12 8.11
N ASN A 99 -5.36 7.33 8.05
CA ASN A 99 -4.67 7.67 6.81
C ASN A 99 -3.76 6.56 6.27
N ILE A 100 -3.40 5.55 7.08
CA ILE A 100 -2.41 4.55 6.70
C ILE A 100 -3.01 3.15 6.64
N ILE A 101 -3.71 2.75 7.67
CA ILE A 101 -4.34 1.42 7.76
C ILE A 101 -5.62 1.45 6.94
N ILE A 102 -5.72 0.55 5.94
CA ILE A 102 -6.84 0.50 4.99
C ILE A 102 -7.05 1.89 4.35
N CYS A 103 -5.98 2.48 3.82
CA CYS A 103 -5.95 3.85 3.31
C CYS A 103 -6.89 4.10 2.12
N HIS A 104 -7.29 3.06 1.39
CA HIS A 104 -8.22 3.14 0.26
C HIS A 104 -9.69 3.34 0.66
N VAL A 105 -10.02 3.10 1.94
CA VAL A 105 -11.35 3.40 2.49
C VAL A 105 -11.28 4.76 3.18
N PRO A 106 -11.94 5.79 2.65
CA PRO A 106 -11.90 7.13 3.23
C PRO A 106 -12.60 7.19 4.58
N VAL A 107 -12.12 8.08 5.44
CA VAL A 107 -12.72 8.38 6.74
C VAL A 107 -13.29 9.80 6.67
N ASN A 108 -14.58 9.95 6.94
CA ASN A 108 -15.25 11.25 6.98
C ASN A 108 -15.25 11.76 8.42
N GLY A 109 -14.35 12.72 8.70
CA GLY A 109 -14.20 13.25 10.06
C GLY A 109 -13.72 12.18 11.05
N SER A 110 -14.55 11.81 12.02
CA SER A 110 -14.27 10.77 13.02
C SER A 110 -15.03 9.46 12.78
N ASP A 111 -15.74 9.34 11.68
CA ASP A 111 -16.51 8.13 11.37
C ASP A 111 -15.64 7.07 10.67
N PHE A 112 -15.32 6.01 11.42
CA PHE A 112 -14.55 4.85 10.93
C PHE A 112 -15.44 3.66 10.54
N ARG A 113 -16.76 3.80 10.52
CA ARG A 113 -17.69 2.68 10.31
C ARG A 113 -17.39 1.91 9.00
N ALA A 114 -17.12 2.61 7.91
CA ALA A 114 -16.78 1.99 6.64
C ALA A 114 -15.51 1.12 6.72
N LYS A 115 -14.48 1.57 7.46
CA LYS A 115 -13.26 0.78 7.70
C LYS A 115 -13.51 -0.43 8.58
N CYS A 116 -14.36 -0.30 9.60
CA CYS A 116 -14.76 -1.42 10.46
C CYS A 116 -15.50 -2.50 9.66
N VAL A 117 -16.43 -2.12 8.78
CA VAL A 117 -17.13 -3.04 7.89
C VAL A 117 -16.15 -3.75 6.95
N TYR A 118 -15.23 -3.01 6.35
CA TYR A 118 -14.22 -3.60 5.48
C TYR A 118 -13.27 -4.55 6.24
N MET A 119 -12.87 -4.19 7.45
CA MET A 119 -12.04 -5.03 8.33
C MET A 119 -12.78 -6.31 8.75
N ALA A 120 -14.06 -6.19 9.08
CA ALA A 120 -14.91 -7.33 9.40
C ALA A 120 -15.07 -8.29 8.21
N MET A 121 -15.24 -7.76 7.01
CA MET A 121 -15.27 -8.57 5.78
C MET A 121 -13.96 -9.31 5.54
N MET A 122 -12.81 -8.66 5.76
CA MET A 122 -11.51 -9.32 5.67
C MET A 122 -11.37 -10.42 6.73
N ALA A 123 -11.79 -10.12 7.98
CA ALA A 123 -11.77 -11.11 9.06
C ALA A 123 -12.64 -12.34 8.73
N ARG A 124 -13.84 -12.14 8.20
CA ARG A 124 -14.73 -13.21 7.74
C ARG A 124 -14.05 -14.09 6.67
N ARG A 125 -13.42 -13.48 5.68
CA ARG A 125 -12.68 -14.24 4.65
C ARG A 125 -11.52 -15.05 5.21
N VAL A 126 -10.83 -14.54 6.24
CA VAL A 126 -9.78 -15.31 6.93
C VAL A 126 -10.38 -16.51 7.67
N LEU A 127 -11.51 -16.35 8.35
CA LEU A 127 -12.21 -17.46 8.99
C LEU A 127 -12.69 -18.50 7.98
N ASP A 128 -13.23 -18.05 6.86
CA ASP A 128 -13.63 -18.92 5.74
C ASP A 128 -12.47 -19.75 5.19
N ALA A 129 -11.30 -19.10 4.99
CA ALA A 129 -10.11 -19.79 4.48
C ALA A 129 -9.52 -20.79 5.49
N VAL A 130 -9.67 -20.53 6.80
CA VAL A 130 -9.22 -21.46 7.84
C VAL A 130 -10.15 -22.67 7.97
N SER A 131 -11.45 -22.47 7.74
CA SER A 131 -12.44 -23.54 7.83
C SER A 131 -12.53 -24.41 6.58
N ASN A 132 -12.11 -23.88 5.43
CA ASN A 132 -12.22 -24.58 4.13
C ASN A 132 -11.03 -24.23 3.23
N ASP A 133 -10.11 -25.18 3.06
CA ASP A 133 -8.91 -25.03 2.24
C ASP A 133 -9.21 -24.69 0.77
N ASN A 134 -10.38 -25.08 0.25
CA ASN A 134 -10.79 -24.76 -1.12
C ASN A 134 -11.11 -23.28 -1.33
N LYS A 135 -11.24 -22.49 -0.27
CA LYS A 135 -11.46 -21.04 -0.33
C LYS A 135 -10.16 -20.22 -0.27
N THR A 136 -9.01 -20.89 -0.20
CA THR A 136 -7.72 -20.20 -0.27
C THR A 136 -7.39 -19.84 -1.71
N ASP A 137 -6.99 -18.58 -1.93
CA ASP A 137 -6.51 -18.12 -3.23
C ASP A 137 -5.08 -18.57 -3.49
N ASP A 138 -4.78 -18.95 -4.75
CA ASP A 138 -3.42 -19.18 -5.18
C ASP A 138 -2.70 -17.84 -5.32
N LEU A 139 -1.56 -17.69 -4.64
CA LEU A 139 -0.74 -16.48 -4.70
C LEU A 139 -0.18 -16.21 -6.11
N ASP A 140 0.03 -17.25 -6.90
CA ASP A 140 0.61 -17.16 -8.24
C ASP A 140 -0.46 -17.02 -9.34
N TYR A 141 -1.75 -17.09 -8.98
CA TYR A 141 -2.85 -16.82 -9.91
C TYR A 141 -2.72 -15.42 -10.52
N LEU A 142 -2.77 -15.31 -11.85
CA LEU A 142 -2.52 -14.04 -12.55
C LEU A 142 -3.52 -12.95 -12.18
N GLY A 143 -4.77 -13.30 -11.87
CA GLY A 143 -5.78 -12.36 -11.41
C GLY A 143 -5.42 -11.65 -10.09
N ASN A 144 -4.55 -12.25 -9.27
CA ASN A 144 -4.05 -11.65 -8.02
C ASN A 144 -2.79 -10.80 -8.22
N LYS A 145 -2.31 -10.69 -9.45
CA LYS A 145 -1.15 -9.84 -9.79
C LYS A 145 -1.59 -8.50 -10.32
N ARG A 146 -0.74 -7.50 -10.17
CA ARG A 146 -0.94 -6.15 -10.73
C ARG A 146 0.22 -5.81 -11.64
N LEU A 147 -0.10 -5.25 -12.80
CA LEU A 147 0.89 -4.76 -13.76
C LEU A 147 1.07 -3.26 -13.54
N GLU A 148 2.28 -2.87 -13.17
CA GLU A 148 2.65 -1.47 -13.03
C GLU A 148 3.32 -0.99 -14.32
N LEU A 149 2.73 0.00 -14.95
CA LEU A 149 3.25 0.62 -16.18
C LEU A 149 4.20 1.78 -15.85
N ALA A 150 4.99 2.17 -16.83
CA ALA A 150 5.96 3.27 -16.72
C ALA A 150 5.31 4.58 -16.26
N GLY A 151 4.11 4.90 -16.77
CA GLY A 151 3.39 6.11 -16.41
C GLY A 151 3.05 6.19 -14.92
N GLN A 152 2.63 5.08 -14.32
CA GLN A 152 2.32 5.00 -12.89
C GLN A 152 3.58 5.19 -12.04
N LEU A 153 4.69 4.57 -12.42
CA LEU A 153 5.96 4.68 -11.70
C LEU A 153 6.54 6.09 -11.79
N ILE A 154 6.48 6.72 -12.96
CA ILE A 154 6.93 8.10 -13.17
C ILE A 154 6.04 9.09 -12.39
N ALA A 155 4.72 8.87 -12.37
CA ALA A 155 3.79 9.70 -11.62
C ALA A 155 4.09 9.68 -10.11
N LEU A 156 4.35 8.51 -9.53
CA LEU A 156 4.75 8.39 -8.12
C LEU A 156 6.06 9.10 -7.83
N LEU A 157 7.05 8.96 -8.72
CA LEU A 157 8.33 9.64 -8.60
C LEU A 157 8.16 11.17 -8.66
N PHE A 158 7.39 11.65 -9.64
CA PHE A 158 7.11 13.07 -9.78
C PHE A 158 6.38 13.63 -8.56
N GLU A 159 5.38 12.91 -8.04
CA GLU A 159 4.65 13.32 -6.82
C GLU A 159 5.58 13.48 -5.62
N ASP A 160 6.50 12.54 -5.41
CA ASP A 160 7.48 12.62 -4.31
C ASP A 160 8.42 13.81 -4.47
N LEU A 161 8.97 14.01 -5.66
CA LEU A 161 9.86 15.13 -5.97
C LEU A 161 9.15 16.48 -5.86
N PHE A 162 7.92 16.60 -6.36
CA PHE A 162 7.15 17.82 -6.30
C PHE A 162 6.75 18.20 -4.87
N LYS A 163 6.32 17.22 -4.07
CA LYS A 163 6.02 17.45 -2.65
C LYS A 163 7.26 17.81 -1.85
N ARG A 164 8.39 17.20 -2.18
CA ARG A 164 9.68 17.58 -1.58
C ARG A 164 10.07 19.00 -1.96
N PHE A 165 9.96 19.36 -3.24
CA PHE A 165 10.20 20.72 -3.72
C PHE A 165 9.36 21.75 -2.96
N ASN A 166 8.04 21.54 -2.85
CA ASN A 166 7.14 22.42 -2.13
C ASN A 166 7.51 22.53 -0.63
N SER A 167 7.88 21.42 -0.01
CA SER A 167 8.29 21.42 1.40
C SER A 167 9.59 22.18 1.64
N ASP A 168 10.58 21.98 0.78
CA ASP A 168 11.89 22.65 0.87
C ASP A 168 11.75 24.15 0.56
N LEU A 169 10.96 24.50 -0.45
CA LEU A 169 10.63 25.90 -0.78
C LEU A 169 9.97 26.59 0.41
N LYS A 170 8.93 25.98 0.99
CA LYS A 170 8.25 26.53 2.18
C LYS A 170 9.22 26.76 3.33
N LEU A 171 10.05 25.76 3.65
CA LEU A 171 11.02 25.87 4.73
C LEU A 171 12.03 27.00 4.50
N ASN A 172 12.44 27.23 3.26
CA ASN A 172 13.39 28.27 2.93
C ASN A 172 12.74 29.67 2.96
N VAL A 173 11.53 29.79 2.41
CA VAL A 173 10.75 31.04 2.52
C VAL A 173 10.50 31.40 3.98
N ASP A 174 10.09 30.44 4.82
CA ASP A 174 9.89 30.64 6.25
C ASP A 174 11.18 31.10 6.96
N LYS A 175 12.35 30.57 6.57
CA LYS A 175 13.65 30.98 7.12
C LYS A 175 14.02 32.41 6.71
N VAL A 176 13.74 32.80 5.48
CA VAL A 176 14.02 34.16 4.97
C VAL A 176 13.10 35.18 5.65
N LEU A 177 11.80 34.90 5.72
CA LEU A 177 10.81 35.79 6.32
C LEU A 177 10.99 35.98 7.84
N LYS A 178 11.57 35.02 8.53
CA LYS A 178 11.92 35.16 9.98
C LYS A 178 13.03 36.12 10.25
N LYS A 179 13.81 36.54 9.23
CA LYS A 179 14.92 37.49 9.38
C LYS A 179 14.48 38.88 8.88
N PRO A 180 14.31 39.88 9.76
CA PRO A 180 13.74 41.19 9.37
C PRO A 180 14.48 41.90 8.23
N ASN A 181 15.79 41.75 8.17
CA ASN A 181 16.63 42.37 7.14
C ASN A 181 16.43 41.72 5.76
N LEU A 182 16.30 40.39 5.72
CA LEU A 182 16.08 39.63 4.47
C LEU A 182 14.62 39.66 4.04
N ALA A 183 13.67 39.85 4.96
CA ALA A 183 12.25 39.94 4.65
C ALA A 183 11.91 41.22 3.84
N ARG A 184 12.71 42.30 3.98
CA ARG A 184 12.50 43.54 3.21
C ARG A 184 12.91 43.41 1.74
N GLU A 185 13.84 42.52 1.44
CA GLU A 185 14.37 42.28 0.09
C GLU A 185 13.87 40.92 -0.46
N PHE A 186 12.73 40.43 0.08
CA PHE A 186 12.20 39.15 -0.31
C PHE A 186 11.72 39.16 -1.76
N ASP A 187 12.34 38.31 -2.58
CA ASP A 187 11.93 38.01 -3.96
C ASP A 187 11.54 36.55 -4.10
N ALA A 188 10.26 36.33 -4.32
CA ALA A 188 9.67 34.98 -4.49
C ALA A 188 10.26 34.23 -5.69
N TYR A 189 10.56 34.95 -6.79
CA TYR A 189 11.08 34.35 -8.01
C TYR A 189 12.48 33.79 -7.82
N ASN A 190 13.37 34.57 -7.18
CA ASN A 190 14.71 34.11 -6.86
C ASN A 190 14.72 32.91 -5.90
N GLN A 191 13.81 32.86 -4.92
CA GLN A 191 13.66 31.72 -4.04
C GLN A 191 13.20 30.46 -4.81
N LEU A 192 12.35 30.63 -5.80
CA LEU A 192 11.89 29.53 -6.66
C LEU A 192 13.00 29.03 -7.57
N LEU A 193 13.81 29.92 -8.17
CA LEU A 193 14.92 29.57 -9.04
C LEU A 193 16.02 28.78 -8.31
N CYS A 194 16.32 29.11 -7.06
CA CYS A 194 17.31 28.37 -6.26
C CYS A 194 17.00 26.89 -6.07
N HIS A 195 15.74 26.49 -6.26
CA HIS A 195 15.28 25.11 -6.08
C HIS A 195 14.74 24.47 -7.38
N GLY A 196 14.78 25.20 -8.50
CA GLY A 196 14.18 24.79 -9.77
C GLY A 196 14.70 23.46 -10.31
N ASP A 197 15.94 23.13 -10.07
CA ASP A 197 16.59 21.92 -10.61
C ASP A 197 16.28 20.62 -9.85
N LEU A 198 15.65 20.70 -8.66
CA LEU A 198 15.43 19.53 -7.81
C LEU A 198 14.61 18.45 -8.53
N ILE A 199 13.55 18.86 -9.24
CA ILE A 199 12.67 17.92 -9.95
C ILE A 199 13.42 17.32 -11.15
N THR A 200 14.08 18.17 -11.95
CA THR A 200 14.83 17.74 -13.14
C THR A 200 15.95 16.76 -12.77
N GLN A 201 16.78 17.13 -11.79
CA GLN A 201 17.87 16.29 -11.32
C GLN A 201 17.36 14.99 -10.67
N GLY A 202 16.25 15.06 -9.93
CA GLY A 202 15.61 13.90 -9.33
C GLY A 202 15.11 12.89 -10.37
N LEU A 203 14.43 13.37 -11.41
CA LEU A 203 14.00 12.54 -12.53
C LEU A 203 15.17 11.96 -13.30
N MET A 204 16.14 12.79 -13.69
CA MET A 204 17.33 12.33 -14.41
C MET A 204 18.09 11.26 -13.63
N ARG A 205 18.28 11.46 -12.33
CA ARG A 205 18.98 10.51 -11.48
C ARG A 205 18.23 9.18 -11.39
N ALA A 206 16.92 9.21 -11.14
CA ALA A 206 16.14 7.98 -11.03
C ALA A 206 16.11 7.20 -12.35
N ILE A 207 15.93 7.90 -13.48
CA ILE A 207 15.89 7.26 -14.80
C ILE A 207 17.27 6.71 -15.18
N SER A 208 18.37 7.44 -14.93
CA SER A 208 19.72 7.00 -15.30
C SER A 208 20.25 5.86 -14.44
N THR A 209 19.93 5.84 -13.15
CA THR A 209 20.40 4.79 -12.22
C THR A 209 19.45 3.59 -12.13
N GLY A 210 18.19 3.76 -12.53
CA GLY A 210 17.15 2.76 -12.35
C GLY A 210 16.67 2.56 -10.91
N ASN A 211 17.09 3.42 -9.99
CA ASN A 211 16.76 3.30 -8.58
C ASN A 211 15.60 4.23 -8.21
N TRP A 212 14.47 3.62 -7.84
CA TRP A 212 13.27 4.29 -7.34
C TRP A 212 13.21 4.20 -5.82
N SER A 213 13.86 5.14 -5.13
CA SER A 213 13.82 5.24 -3.65
C SER A 213 12.87 6.36 -3.24
N LEU A 214 11.61 6.01 -2.98
CA LEU A 214 10.55 6.93 -2.61
C LEU A 214 10.25 6.77 -1.10
N LYS A 215 10.89 7.62 -0.29
CA LYS A 215 10.79 7.54 1.18
C LYS A 215 9.34 7.65 1.69
N ARG A 216 8.54 8.47 1.04
CA ARG A 216 7.14 8.69 1.41
C ARG A 216 6.31 7.43 1.28
N PHE A 217 6.50 6.68 0.20
CA PHE A 217 5.77 5.44 -0.09
C PHE A 217 6.47 4.21 0.47
N LYS A 218 7.60 4.40 1.20
CA LYS A 218 8.45 3.29 1.68
C LYS A 218 8.78 2.29 0.56
N MET A 219 8.92 2.82 -0.65
CA MET A 219 9.29 2.08 -1.84
C MET A 219 10.79 2.24 -2.06
N ASP A 220 11.51 1.14 -2.14
CA ASP A 220 12.91 1.10 -2.53
C ASP A 220 13.07 -0.02 -3.56
N ARG A 221 13.14 0.38 -4.83
CA ARG A 221 13.24 -0.54 -5.96
C ARG A 221 14.46 -0.21 -6.79
N ALA A 222 15.24 -1.21 -7.10
CA ALA A 222 16.38 -1.11 -8.01
C ALA A 222 16.09 -1.80 -9.34
N GLY A 223 16.76 -1.35 -10.41
CA GLY A 223 16.64 -1.95 -11.72
C GLY A 223 15.27 -1.75 -12.38
N VAL A 224 14.62 -0.61 -12.10
CA VAL A 224 13.33 -0.25 -12.72
C VAL A 224 13.53 0.13 -14.19
N THR A 225 14.63 0.84 -14.49
CA THR A 225 15.00 1.18 -15.88
C THR A 225 16.02 0.20 -16.41
N HIS A 226 15.89 -0.14 -17.68
CA HIS A 226 16.81 -1.01 -18.41
C HIS A 226 17.31 -0.32 -19.66
N ILE A 227 18.55 -0.58 -20.04
CA ILE A 227 19.11 -0.13 -21.32
C ILE A 227 18.42 -0.90 -22.42
N LEU A 228 17.90 -0.19 -23.42
CA LEU A 228 17.22 -0.82 -24.55
C LEU A 228 18.21 -1.64 -25.39
N SER A 229 17.91 -2.91 -25.58
CA SER A 229 18.67 -3.80 -26.44
C SER A 229 18.48 -3.42 -27.91
N ARG A 230 19.60 -3.35 -28.66
CA ARG A 230 19.62 -3.06 -30.09
C ARG A 230 20.32 -4.19 -30.91
N LEU A 231 20.31 -5.40 -30.37
CA LEU A 231 20.89 -6.57 -31.05
C LEU A 231 20.15 -6.89 -32.35
N SER A 232 18.84 -6.73 -32.39
CA SER A 232 17.99 -6.84 -33.56
C SER A 232 16.75 -5.99 -33.39
N TYR A 233 15.99 -5.76 -34.47
CA TYR A 233 14.70 -5.08 -34.44
C TYR A 233 13.69 -5.80 -33.50
N ILE A 234 13.62 -7.12 -33.63
CA ILE A 234 12.73 -7.96 -32.79
C ILE A 234 13.15 -7.91 -31.31
N SER A 235 14.44 -7.86 -31.01
CA SER A 235 14.94 -7.71 -29.63
C SER A 235 14.46 -6.43 -28.98
N ALA A 236 14.46 -5.32 -29.71
CA ALA A 236 13.96 -4.04 -29.22
C ALA A 236 12.45 -4.09 -28.96
N LEU A 237 11.67 -4.66 -29.88
CA LEU A 237 10.21 -4.84 -29.68
C LEU A 237 9.90 -5.78 -28.51
N GLY A 238 10.59 -6.91 -28.40
CA GLY A 238 10.42 -7.85 -27.28
C GLY A 238 10.74 -7.23 -25.93
N MET A 239 11.68 -6.29 -25.88
CA MET A 239 12.00 -5.57 -24.65
C MET A 239 10.88 -4.62 -24.21
N MET A 240 10.11 -4.04 -25.14
CA MET A 240 8.97 -3.18 -24.84
C MET A 240 7.80 -3.95 -24.21
N THR A 241 7.66 -5.22 -24.50
CA THR A 241 6.60 -6.10 -23.97
C THR A 241 7.05 -6.93 -22.77
N ARG A 242 8.23 -6.68 -22.25
CA ARG A 242 8.84 -7.46 -21.18
C ARG A 242 8.27 -7.06 -19.81
N ILE A 243 7.94 -8.08 -19.00
CA ILE A 243 7.47 -7.93 -17.62
C ILE A 243 8.53 -8.50 -16.70
N SER A 244 8.95 -7.71 -15.70
CA SER A 244 9.88 -8.14 -14.67
C SER A 244 9.14 -8.30 -13.35
N SER A 245 9.20 -9.49 -12.74
CA SER A 245 8.66 -9.74 -11.42
C SER A 245 9.52 -9.10 -10.34
N GLN A 246 8.89 -8.58 -9.28
CA GLN A 246 9.59 -7.91 -8.17
C GLN A 246 10.11 -8.89 -7.11
N PHE A 247 10.27 -10.15 -7.43
CA PHE A 247 10.85 -11.13 -6.54
C PHE A 247 12.38 -11.04 -6.51
N GLU A 248 12.97 -11.40 -5.39
CA GLU A 248 14.41 -11.51 -5.26
C GLU A 248 14.93 -12.59 -6.21
N LYS A 249 15.81 -12.19 -7.13
CA LYS A 249 16.28 -13.01 -8.25
C LYS A 249 17.15 -14.18 -7.79
N THR A 250 17.90 -13.99 -6.71
CA THR A 250 18.79 -14.99 -6.14
C THR A 250 18.06 -16.10 -5.39
N ARG A 251 16.83 -15.85 -4.97
CA ARG A 251 16.03 -16.82 -4.23
C ARG A 251 15.41 -17.85 -5.16
N LYS A 252 15.74 -19.12 -4.95
CA LYS A 252 15.20 -20.24 -5.72
C LYS A 252 13.77 -20.59 -5.28
N VAL A 253 12.81 -19.68 -5.52
CA VAL A 253 11.39 -19.94 -5.25
C VAL A 253 10.73 -20.48 -6.50
N SER A 254 10.11 -21.64 -6.43
CA SER A 254 9.53 -22.33 -7.60
C SER A 254 8.19 -21.74 -8.05
N GLY A 255 7.33 -21.29 -7.12
CA GLY A 255 5.97 -20.83 -7.43
C GLY A 255 5.90 -19.70 -8.47
N PRO A 256 6.53 -18.54 -8.24
CA PRO A 256 6.50 -17.42 -9.20
C PRO A 256 7.18 -17.70 -10.54
N ARG A 257 8.07 -18.72 -10.60
CA ARG A 257 8.80 -19.12 -11.82
C ARG A 257 8.01 -20.11 -12.66
N ALA A 258 7.07 -20.81 -12.05
CA ALA A 258 6.28 -21.82 -12.74
C ALA A 258 5.32 -21.18 -13.77
N LEU A 259 5.02 -21.94 -14.82
CA LEU A 259 3.98 -21.59 -15.77
C LEU A 259 2.61 -21.93 -15.17
N GLN A 260 1.81 -20.90 -14.92
CA GLN A 260 0.46 -21.07 -14.42
C GLN A 260 -0.57 -21.11 -15.55
N PRO A 261 -1.61 -21.95 -15.45
CA PRO A 261 -2.70 -21.98 -16.44
C PRO A 261 -3.41 -20.63 -16.61
N SER A 262 -3.48 -19.81 -15.55
CA SER A 262 -4.08 -18.47 -15.57
C SER A 262 -3.33 -17.47 -16.47
N GLN A 263 -2.11 -17.78 -16.87
CA GLN A 263 -1.31 -16.97 -17.80
C GLN A 263 -1.69 -17.18 -19.28
N TRP A 264 -2.54 -18.15 -19.56
CA TRP A 264 -2.97 -18.46 -20.93
C TRP A 264 -3.55 -17.23 -21.64
N GLY A 265 -3.01 -16.94 -22.83
CA GLY A 265 -3.42 -15.79 -23.64
C GLY A 265 -2.95 -14.41 -23.16
N MET A 266 -2.37 -14.31 -21.98
CA MET A 266 -1.88 -13.05 -21.40
C MET A 266 -0.36 -12.94 -21.41
N LEU A 267 0.33 -14.01 -21.04
CA LEU A 267 1.78 -14.07 -21.02
C LEU A 267 2.29 -15.18 -21.94
N CYS A 268 3.41 -14.96 -22.60
CA CYS A 268 4.03 -15.98 -23.46
C CYS A 268 4.51 -17.16 -22.60
N PRO A 269 4.12 -18.39 -22.93
CA PRO A 269 4.52 -19.56 -22.15
C PRO A 269 5.98 -19.99 -22.37
N ALA A 270 6.60 -19.55 -23.46
CA ALA A 270 7.91 -20.02 -23.90
C ALA A 270 9.03 -18.98 -23.73
N ASP A 271 8.72 -17.67 -23.91
CA ASP A 271 9.73 -16.62 -23.92
C ASP A 271 10.10 -16.20 -22.50
N THR A 272 11.23 -16.71 -22.02
CA THR A 272 11.82 -16.37 -20.70
C THR A 272 13.35 -16.52 -20.78
N PRO A 273 14.13 -15.66 -20.10
CA PRO A 273 15.57 -15.80 -20.01
C PRO A 273 16.01 -17.09 -19.32
N GLU A 274 17.22 -17.53 -19.62
CA GLU A 274 17.88 -18.63 -18.92
C GLU A 274 18.51 -18.15 -17.60
N GLY A 275 18.80 -19.08 -16.68
CA GLY A 275 19.52 -18.83 -15.45
C GLY A 275 18.66 -18.24 -14.31
N GLU A 276 19.21 -17.29 -13.58
CA GLU A 276 18.56 -16.72 -12.37
C GLU A 276 17.26 -15.98 -12.67
N LEU A 277 17.08 -15.49 -13.87
CA LEU A 277 15.90 -14.76 -14.31
C LEU A 277 14.80 -15.65 -14.91
N CYS A 278 15.07 -16.95 -15.05
CA CYS A 278 14.12 -17.89 -15.63
C CYS A 278 12.78 -17.87 -14.89
N GLY A 279 11.69 -17.67 -15.64
CA GLY A 279 10.34 -17.60 -15.12
C GLY A 279 9.96 -16.31 -14.34
N LEU A 280 10.92 -15.46 -14.01
CA LEU A 280 10.67 -14.17 -13.37
C LEU A 280 10.54 -13.02 -14.38
N VAL A 281 11.28 -13.09 -15.46
CA VAL A 281 11.13 -12.18 -16.60
C VAL A 281 10.26 -12.88 -17.63
N LYS A 282 9.16 -12.25 -17.98
CA LYS A 282 8.13 -12.79 -18.88
C LYS A 282 7.85 -11.78 -19.98
N ASN A 283 7.18 -12.21 -21.04
CA ASN A 283 6.76 -11.35 -22.12
C ASN A 283 5.24 -11.41 -22.28
N LEU A 284 4.64 -10.30 -22.71
CA LEU A 284 3.22 -10.30 -23.07
C LEU A 284 2.96 -11.23 -24.25
N ALA A 285 1.83 -11.92 -24.25
CA ALA A 285 1.39 -12.68 -25.43
C ALA A 285 1.04 -11.73 -26.57
N LEU A 286 1.13 -12.19 -27.83
CA LEU A 286 0.94 -11.36 -29.02
C LEU A 286 -0.41 -10.65 -29.08
N MET A 287 -1.48 -11.31 -28.62
CA MET A 287 -2.85 -10.76 -28.64
C MET A 287 -3.25 -10.06 -27.33
N THR A 288 -2.32 -9.90 -26.40
CA THR A 288 -2.61 -9.24 -25.13
C THR A 288 -2.82 -7.75 -25.35
N HIS A 289 -3.91 -7.24 -24.78
CA HIS A 289 -4.21 -5.82 -24.73
C HIS A 289 -4.25 -5.34 -23.28
N ILE A 290 -3.55 -4.24 -23.01
CA ILE A 290 -3.60 -3.57 -21.69
C ILE A 290 -4.65 -2.47 -21.79
N THR A 291 -5.73 -2.60 -21.00
CA THR A 291 -6.80 -1.60 -20.97
C THR A 291 -6.33 -0.32 -20.27
N THR A 292 -6.78 0.82 -20.77
CA THR A 292 -6.65 2.10 -20.09
C THR A 292 -7.77 2.27 -19.05
N ASN A 293 -7.63 3.26 -18.17
CA ASN A 293 -8.67 3.56 -17.20
C ASN A 293 -9.95 4.02 -17.91
N ASP A 294 -11.08 3.43 -17.54
CA ASP A 294 -12.40 3.86 -17.92
C ASP A 294 -13.01 4.78 -16.85
N GLU A 295 -14.03 5.55 -17.22
CA GLU A 295 -14.78 6.37 -16.28
C GLU A 295 -15.52 5.47 -15.27
N GLU A 296 -15.37 5.76 -13.99
CA GLU A 296 -15.98 4.95 -12.92
C GLU A 296 -17.49 5.19 -12.77
N GLU A 297 -17.95 6.39 -13.07
CA GLU A 297 -19.30 6.85 -12.79
C GLU A 297 -20.40 6.05 -13.49
N PRO A 298 -20.27 5.69 -14.79
CA PRO A 298 -21.23 4.81 -15.45
C PRO A 298 -21.33 3.43 -14.79
N ILE A 299 -20.19 2.87 -14.36
CA ILE A 299 -20.14 1.54 -13.72
C ILE A 299 -20.84 1.59 -12.36
N LYS A 300 -20.60 2.63 -11.56
CA LYS A 300 -21.28 2.83 -10.27
C LYS A 300 -22.79 2.95 -10.45
N ARG A 301 -23.25 3.72 -11.44
CA ARG A 301 -24.69 3.86 -11.74
C ARG A 301 -25.35 2.53 -12.12
N VAL A 302 -24.68 1.74 -12.94
CA VAL A 302 -25.18 0.39 -13.30
C VAL A 302 -25.23 -0.51 -12.07
N ALA A 303 -24.20 -0.49 -11.23
CA ALA A 303 -24.17 -1.29 -10.00
C ALA A 303 -25.31 -0.91 -9.05
N TYR A 304 -25.59 0.38 -8.85
CA TYR A 304 -26.72 0.83 -8.03
C TYR A 304 -28.09 0.52 -8.65
N ALA A 305 -28.20 0.52 -9.98
CA ALA A 305 -29.44 0.17 -10.67
C ALA A 305 -29.79 -1.33 -10.60
N LEU A 306 -28.78 -2.16 -10.44
CA LEU A 306 -28.94 -3.61 -10.33
C LEU A 306 -29.18 -4.09 -8.88
N GLY A 307 -29.00 -3.23 -7.87
CA GLY A 307 -29.19 -3.53 -6.44
C GLY A 307 -27.86 -3.90 -5.81
#